data_000e2631c37acf043f7414f08e941815
#
_entry.id   000e2631c37acf043f7414f08e941815
#
_cell.length_a   1.000
_cell.length_b   1.000
_cell.length_c   1.000
_cell.angle_alpha   90.00
_cell.angle_beta   90.00
_cell.angle_gamma   90.00
#
_symmetry.space_group_name_H-M   'P 1'
#
loop_
_entity.id
_entity.type
_entity.pdbx_description
1 polymer ?
#
loop_
_entity_poly.entity_id
_entity_poly.type
_entity_poly.pdbx_seq_one_letter_code
_entity_poly.pdbx_strand_id
1 'polypeptide(L)'
;NFRAYSNEYIKQYQAICSEIDVVAKPYCKELNSNFKGNKISAYCKCITDIYLDFANRRVNLQEREISKFPWKNWSYTTELQSNGKEKVISNNPDWWQTYNKIKHNRTTVSNEMQLPYYKLANQKNVLHSLAALFQLELYYFRTLQQTYFPTDTDMPDSPSKLFTLKIGGILGLYWIVA
;
A
#
# COMPACT_ATOMS: atom_id res chain seq x y z
N ASN A 1 17.75 11.47 10.60
CA ASN A 1 17.66 10.18 11.30
C ASN A 1 16.27 9.56 11.10
N PHE A 2 16.13 8.61 10.16
CA PHE A 2 14.86 7.96 9.83
C PHE A 2 14.22 7.15 10.98
N ARG A 3 14.93 6.95 12.07
CA ARG A 3 14.43 6.25 13.27
C ARG A 3 13.84 7.18 14.33
N ALA A 4 13.93 8.50 14.14
CA ALA A 4 13.28 9.44 15.05
C ALA A 4 11.76 9.21 15.06
N TYR A 5 11.17 9.18 16.24
CA TYR A 5 9.72 9.06 16.43
C TYR A 5 9.16 10.36 17.01
N SER A 6 7.88 10.59 16.81
CA SER A 6 7.15 11.69 17.44
C SER A 6 5.65 11.37 17.52
N ASN A 7 4.94 12.10 18.33
CA ASN A 7 3.47 11.98 18.39
C ASN A 7 2.82 12.35 17.06
N GLU A 8 3.41 13.28 16.30
CA GLU A 8 2.93 13.65 14.98
C GLU A 8 3.10 12.50 13.98
N TYR A 9 4.22 11.77 14.04
CA TYR A 9 4.40 10.57 13.22
C TYR A 9 3.38 9.48 13.57
N ILE A 10 2.96 9.34 14.82
CA ILE A 10 1.90 8.39 15.18
C ILE A 10 0.60 8.79 14.50
N LYS A 11 0.21 10.06 14.60
CA LYS A 11 -1.03 10.57 13.98
C LYS A 11 -1.01 10.41 12.47
N GLN A 12 0.08 10.84 11.81
CA GLN A 12 0.26 10.72 10.37
C GLN A 12 0.20 9.25 9.94
N TYR A 13 0.90 8.37 10.64
CA TYR A 13 0.96 6.96 10.31
C TYR A 13 -0.42 6.29 10.40
N GLN A 14 -1.18 6.60 11.46
CA GLN A 14 -2.54 6.09 11.62
C GLN A 14 -3.48 6.64 10.54
N ALA A 15 -3.39 7.93 10.22
CA ALA A 15 -4.19 8.54 9.16
C ALA A 15 -3.91 7.91 7.79
N ILE A 16 -2.64 7.78 7.41
CA ILE A 16 -2.23 7.18 6.13
C ILE A 16 -2.71 5.72 6.03
N CYS A 17 -2.48 4.92 7.08
CA CYS A 17 -2.89 3.52 7.05
C CYS A 17 -4.42 3.34 7.05
N SER A 18 -5.16 4.26 7.68
CA SER A 18 -6.62 4.31 7.59
C SER A 18 -7.07 4.66 6.18
N GLU A 19 -6.41 5.62 5.52
CA GLU A 19 -6.71 6.01 4.15
C GLU A 19 -6.44 4.89 3.16
N ILE A 20 -5.40 4.08 3.37
CA ILE A 20 -5.16 2.88 2.56
C ILE A 20 -6.38 1.92 2.59
N ASP A 21 -7.00 1.71 3.74
CA ASP A 21 -8.24 0.92 3.84
C ASP A 21 -9.41 1.57 3.07
N VAL A 22 -9.53 2.90 3.16
CA VAL A 22 -10.56 3.69 2.48
C VAL A 22 -10.41 3.60 0.96
N VAL A 23 -9.19 3.70 0.45
CA VAL A 23 -8.89 3.66 -1.00
C VAL A 23 -8.91 2.22 -1.56
N ALA A 24 -8.37 1.25 -0.83
CA ALA A 24 -8.26 -0.14 -1.31
C ALA A 24 -9.62 -0.79 -1.56
N LYS A 25 -10.62 -0.48 -0.75
CA LYS A 25 -11.95 -1.10 -0.87
C LYS A 25 -12.69 -0.70 -2.16
N PRO A 26 -12.87 0.59 -2.50
CA PRO A 26 -13.46 0.99 -3.78
C PRO A 26 -12.60 0.55 -4.96
N TYR A 27 -11.26 0.63 -4.85
CA TYR A 27 -10.37 0.13 -5.89
C TYR A 27 -10.62 -1.35 -6.20
N CYS A 28 -10.70 -2.22 -5.17
CA CYS A 28 -11.02 -3.63 -5.39
C CYS A 28 -12.43 -3.86 -5.94
N LYS A 29 -13.38 -2.98 -5.66
CA LYS A 29 -14.73 -3.04 -6.28
C LYS A 29 -14.69 -2.66 -7.75
N GLU A 30 -13.83 -1.72 -8.13
CA GLU A 30 -13.62 -1.35 -9.54
C GLU A 30 -12.97 -2.52 -10.31
N LEU A 31 -11.99 -3.18 -9.72
CA LEU A 31 -11.35 -4.37 -10.31
C LEU A 31 -12.28 -5.58 -10.38
N ASN A 32 -13.21 -5.71 -9.43
CA ASN A 32 -14.17 -6.81 -9.35
C ASN A 32 -15.46 -6.32 -8.68
N SER A 33 -16.51 -6.10 -9.47
CA SER A 33 -17.81 -5.61 -8.99
C SER A 33 -18.44 -6.45 -7.87
N ASN A 34 -18.12 -7.74 -7.80
CA ASN A 34 -18.57 -8.66 -6.77
C ASN A 34 -17.70 -8.67 -5.50
N PHE A 35 -16.68 -7.82 -5.43
CA PHE A 35 -15.77 -7.78 -4.29
C PHE A 35 -16.51 -7.40 -2.99
N LYS A 36 -16.36 -8.25 -1.97
CA LYS A 36 -16.97 -8.07 -0.63
C LYS A 36 -15.93 -8.03 0.50
N GLY A 37 -14.64 -8.05 0.16
CA GLY A 37 -13.57 -8.03 1.13
C GLY A 37 -13.48 -6.70 1.91
N ASN A 38 -12.99 -6.79 3.14
CA ASN A 38 -12.77 -5.64 4.02
C ASN A 38 -11.48 -5.77 4.84
N LYS A 39 -10.56 -6.60 4.38
CA LYS A 39 -9.28 -6.88 5.07
C LYS A 39 -8.13 -6.78 4.09
N ILE A 40 -6.97 -6.42 4.59
CA ILE A 40 -5.74 -6.30 3.80
C ILE A 40 -5.41 -7.57 2.99
N SER A 41 -5.74 -8.76 3.51
CA SER A 41 -5.55 -10.03 2.78
C SER A 41 -6.46 -10.15 1.56
N ALA A 42 -7.71 -9.69 1.66
CA ALA A 42 -8.63 -9.69 0.54
C ALA A 42 -8.22 -8.68 -0.53
N TYR A 43 -7.73 -7.50 -0.12
CA TYR A 43 -7.18 -6.50 -1.03
C TYR A 43 -5.92 -7.03 -1.73
N CYS A 44 -5.04 -7.73 -0.98
CA CYS A 44 -3.85 -8.38 -1.53
C CYS A 44 -4.22 -9.28 -2.69
N LYS A 45 -5.10 -10.25 -2.45
CA LYS A 45 -5.55 -11.17 -3.50
C LYS A 45 -6.13 -10.42 -4.68
N CYS A 46 -7.08 -9.51 -4.45
CA CYS A 46 -7.78 -8.79 -5.51
C CYS A 46 -6.82 -7.99 -6.42
N ILE A 47 -5.87 -7.25 -5.82
CA ILE A 47 -4.96 -6.38 -6.56
C ILE A 47 -3.85 -7.18 -7.24
N THR A 48 -3.24 -8.14 -6.53
CA THR A 48 -2.09 -8.88 -7.08
C THR A 48 -2.48 -9.95 -8.10
N ASP A 49 -3.73 -10.41 -8.12
CA ASP A 49 -4.24 -11.29 -9.19
C ASP A 49 -4.30 -10.58 -10.56
N ILE A 50 -4.50 -9.25 -10.55
CA ILE A 50 -4.61 -8.43 -11.77
C ILE A 50 -3.26 -7.77 -12.08
N TYR A 51 -2.61 -7.22 -11.07
CA TYR A 51 -1.33 -6.52 -11.23
C TYR A 51 -0.21 -7.33 -10.57
N LEU A 52 0.29 -8.34 -11.27
CA LEU A 52 1.29 -9.31 -10.78
C LEU A 52 2.59 -8.65 -10.28
N ASP A 53 2.91 -7.49 -10.79
CA ASP A 53 4.11 -6.74 -10.43
C ASP A 53 3.89 -5.66 -9.35
N PHE A 54 2.65 -5.49 -8.88
CA PHE A 54 2.28 -4.44 -7.92
C PHE A 54 3.20 -4.41 -6.68
N ALA A 55 3.43 -5.58 -6.07
CA ALA A 55 4.26 -5.69 -4.88
C ALA A 55 5.74 -5.36 -5.12
N ASN A 56 6.20 -5.47 -6.37
CA ASN A 56 7.59 -5.28 -6.77
C ASN A 56 7.87 -3.90 -7.40
N ARG A 57 6.89 -3.01 -7.39
CA ARG A 57 7.06 -1.66 -7.93
C ARG A 57 7.84 -0.78 -6.98
N ARG A 58 8.68 0.02 -7.58
CA ARG A 58 9.57 0.96 -6.90
C ARG A 58 9.00 2.37 -6.98
N VAL A 59 8.77 2.98 -5.83
CA VAL A 59 8.44 4.40 -5.67
C VAL A 59 9.72 5.15 -5.34
N ASN A 60 10.02 6.20 -6.08
CA ASN A 60 11.19 7.04 -5.86
C ASN A 60 10.75 8.33 -5.14
N LEU A 61 11.58 8.83 -4.23
CA LEU A 61 11.43 10.18 -3.72
C LEU A 61 12.03 11.15 -4.74
N GLN A 62 11.24 12.18 -5.10
CA GLN A 62 11.77 13.31 -5.87
C GLN A 62 12.90 13.99 -5.08
N GLU A 63 13.82 14.62 -5.77
CA GLU A 63 14.95 15.35 -5.20
C GLU A 63 15.94 14.50 -4.38
N ARG A 64 15.73 13.19 -4.26
CA ARG A 64 16.64 12.30 -3.54
C ARG A 64 16.76 10.97 -4.26
N GLU A 65 17.96 10.42 -4.30
CA GLU A 65 18.23 9.08 -4.83
C GLU A 65 17.73 7.98 -3.87
N ILE A 66 16.54 8.16 -3.30
CA ILE A 66 15.94 7.20 -2.36
C ILE A 66 14.76 6.52 -3.03
N SER A 67 14.87 5.21 -3.13
CA SER A 67 13.79 4.36 -3.65
C SER A 67 13.20 3.50 -2.55
N LYS A 68 11.90 3.22 -2.63
CA LYS A 68 11.17 2.32 -1.74
C LYS A 68 10.38 1.31 -2.56
N PHE A 69 10.24 0.12 -2.02
CA PHE A 69 9.31 -0.90 -2.47
C PHE A 69 8.23 -1.03 -1.39
N PRO A 70 7.22 -0.16 -1.40
CA PRO A 70 6.33 -0.04 -0.26
C PRO A 70 5.50 -1.29 -0.01
N TRP A 71 5.18 -2.06 -1.04
CA TRP A 71 4.42 -3.29 -0.97
C TRP A 71 5.29 -4.54 -1.09
N LYS A 72 6.61 -4.43 -0.90
CA LYS A 72 7.53 -5.56 -0.99
C LYS A 72 7.04 -6.75 -0.16
N ASN A 73 7.07 -7.95 -0.77
CA ASN A 73 6.62 -9.22 -0.19
C ASN A 73 5.10 -9.30 0.08
N TRP A 74 4.31 -8.31 -0.34
CA TRP A 74 2.86 -8.41 -0.24
C TRP A 74 2.37 -9.51 -1.18
N SER A 75 1.95 -10.63 -0.61
CA SER A 75 1.52 -11.82 -1.31
C SER A 75 0.44 -12.53 -0.50
N TYR A 76 -0.24 -13.49 -1.09
CA TYR A 76 -1.24 -14.28 -0.38
C TYR A 76 -1.10 -15.78 -0.69
N THR A 77 -1.67 -16.57 0.22
CA THR A 77 -1.98 -17.98 0.03
C THR A 77 -3.44 -18.23 0.36
N THR A 78 -4.01 -19.32 -0.14
CA THR A 78 -5.36 -19.75 0.21
C THR A 78 -5.30 -21.07 0.96
N GLU A 79 -6.04 -21.16 2.04
CA GLU A 79 -6.22 -22.39 2.82
C GLU A 79 -7.69 -22.81 2.76
N LEU A 80 -7.95 -24.08 2.44
CA LEU A 80 -9.28 -24.64 2.52
C LEU A 80 -9.61 -24.95 3.98
N GLN A 81 -10.67 -24.34 4.50
CA GLN A 81 -11.16 -24.58 5.85
C GLN A 81 -12.03 -25.85 5.89
N SER A 82 -12.21 -26.43 7.10
CA SER A 82 -13.04 -27.61 7.33
C SER A 82 -14.51 -27.49 6.88
N ASN A 83 -14.99 -26.25 6.77
CA ASN A 83 -16.34 -25.91 6.27
C ASN A 83 -16.43 -25.75 4.73
N GLY A 84 -15.36 -26.09 3.99
CA GLY A 84 -15.28 -25.97 2.55
C GLY A 84 -15.05 -24.53 2.03
N LYS A 85 -14.88 -23.52 2.91
CA LYS A 85 -14.60 -22.15 2.53
C LYS A 85 -13.10 -21.89 2.40
N GLU A 86 -12.72 -21.14 1.39
CA GLU A 86 -11.34 -20.65 1.27
C GLU A 86 -11.08 -19.48 2.23
N LYS A 87 -9.96 -19.57 2.93
CA LYS A 87 -9.42 -18.47 3.73
C LYS A 87 -8.19 -17.91 3.05
N VAL A 88 -8.21 -16.63 2.74
CA VAL A 88 -7.05 -15.91 2.21
C VAL A 88 -6.16 -15.46 3.38
N ILE A 89 -4.90 -15.82 3.31
CA ILE A 89 -3.85 -15.41 4.26
C ILE A 89 -2.84 -14.59 3.48
N SER A 90 -2.53 -13.38 3.95
CA SER A 90 -1.54 -12.52 3.30
C SER A 90 -0.27 -12.40 4.12
N ASN A 91 0.86 -12.38 3.43
CA ASN A 91 2.11 -11.87 3.95
C ASN A 91 2.09 -10.35 3.78
N ASN A 92 1.94 -9.61 4.87
CA ASN A 92 1.77 -8.17 4.83
C ASN A 92 3.11 -7.44 4.93
N PRO A 93 3.25 -6.26 4.31
CA PRO A 93 4.44 -5.43 4.46
C PRO A 93 4.75 -5.09 5.93
N ASP A 94 6.03 -4.94 6.26
CA ASP A 94 6.49 -4.67 7.63
C ASP A 94 5.84 -3.42 8.24
N TRP A 95 5.67 -2.35 7.43
CA TRP A 95 5.01 -1.13 7.90
C TRP A 95 3.54 -1.38 8.26
N TRP A 96 2.81 -2.24 7.54
CA TRP A 96 1.42 -2.59 7.88
C TRP A 96 1.34 -3.42 9.16
N GLN A 97 2.24 -4.38 9.32
CA GLN A 97 2.33 -5.16 10.57
C GLN A 97 2.65 -4.25 11.75
N THR A 98 3.58 -3.30 11.57
CA THR A 98 3.94 -2.30 12.57
C THR A 98 2.75 -1.39 12.91
N TYR A 99 1.98 -0.94 11.92
CA TYR A 99 0.75 -0.18 12.14
C TYR A 99 -0.23 -0.95 13.05
N ASN A 100 -0.47 -2.22 12.78
CA ASN A 100 -1.38 -3.03 13.58
C ASN A 100 -0.88 -3.18 15.03
N LYS A 101 0.42 -3.34 15.25
CA LYS A 101 1.02 -3.35 16.59
C LYS A 101 0.76 -2.04 17.33
N ILE A 102 0.96 -0.91 16.67
CA ILE A 102 0.70 0.42 17.25
C ILE A 102 -0.79 0.63 17.53
N LYS A 103 -1.66 0.23 16.59
CA LYS A 103 -3.12 0.38 16.71
C LYS A 103 -3.70 -0.38 17.90
N HIS A 104 -3.26 -1.62 18.11
CA HIS A 104 -3.86 -2.53 19.09
C HIS A 104 -3.07 -2.63 20.40
N ASN A 105 -1.77 -2.38 20.39
CA ASN A 105 -0.87 -2.64 21.51
C ASN A 105 0.12 -1.48 21.75
N ARG A 106 -0.34 -0.26 21.63
CA ARG A 106 0.49 0.96 21.56
C ARG A 106 1.58 1.05 22.63
N THR A 107 1.24 0.73 23.89
CA THR A 107 2.14 0.85 25.06
C THR A 107 2.90 -0.43 25.37
N THR A 108 2.57 -1.55 24.70
CA THR A 108 3.25 -2.82 24.91
C THR A 108 4.70 -2.73 24.43
N VAL A 109 5.62 -3.21 25.25
CA VAL A 109 7.04 -3.29 24.92
C VAL A 109 7.27 -4.52 24.03
N SER A 110 7.96 -4.34 22.91
CA SER A 110 8.39 -5.44 22.05
C SER A 110 9.48 -6.24 22.74
N ASN A 111 9.34 -7.57 22.79
CA ASN A 111 10.36 -8.46 23.35
C ASN A 111 11.67 -8.40 22.54
N GLU A 112 11.59 -8.23 21.22
CA GLU A 112 12.77 -8.17 20.35
C GLU A 112 13.52 -6.84 20.45
N MET A 113 12.78 -5.72 20.48
CA MET A 113 13.38 -4.39 20.39
C MET A 113 13.51 -3.69 21.73
N GLN A 114 12.92 -4.25 22.80
CA GLN A 114 12.86 -3.66 24.14
C GLN A 114 12.32 -2.21 24.14
N LEU A 115 11.43 -1.90 23.17
CA LEU A 115 10.84 -0.60 22.98
C LEU A 115 9.32 -0.70 22.88
N PRO A 116 8.54 0.26 23.41
CA PRO A 116 7.10 0.34 23.21
C PRO A 116 6.77 0.50 21.72
N TYR A 117 5.68 -0.14 21.26
CA TYR A 117 5.30 -0.12 19.85
C TYR A 117 5.05 1.27 19.31
N TYR A 118 4.60 2.24 20.10
CA TYR A 118 4.43 3.62 19.61
C TYR A 118 5.73 4.25 19.07
N LYS A 119 6.90 3.83 19.57
CA LYS A 119 8.20 4.30 19.07
C LYS A 119 8.54 3.80 17.66
N LEU A 120 7.78 2.83 17.16
CA LEU A 120 7.90 2.36 15.77
C LEU A 120 7.19 3.30 14.78
N ALA A 121 6.37 4.25 15.25
CA ALA A 121 5.87 5.34 14.42
C ALA A 121 6.99 6.35 14.16
N ASN A 122 7.94 5.96 13.34
CA ASN A 122 9.11 6.75 12.97
C ASN A 122 9.01 7.22 11.52
N GLN A 123 9.86 8.16 11.14
CA GLN A 123 9.88 8.74 9.80
C GLN A 123 9.98 7.67 8.70
N LYS A 124 10.75 6.58 8.92
CA LYS A 124 10.87 5.49 7.95
C LYS A 124 9.51 4.85 7.64
N ASN A 125 8.75 4.49 8.69
CA ASN A 125 7.47 3.80 8.54
C ASN A 125 6.37 4.72 8.00
N VAL A 126 6.36 5.99 8.41
CA VAL A 126 5.48 7.01 7.83
C VAL A 126 5.75 7.18 6.35
N LEU A 127 7.02 7.29 5.95
CA LEU A 127 7.39 7.45 4.54
C LEU A 127 7.05 6.21 3.71
N HIS A 128 7.23 5.00 4.26
CA HIS A 128 6.85 3.76 3.58
C HIS A 128 5.33 3.66 3.38
N SER A 129 4.55 3.96 4.41
CA SER A 129 3.08 3.92 4.30
C SER A 129 2.55 4.99 3.35
N LEU A 130 3.16 6.19 3.34
CA LEU A 130 2.78 7.25 2.40
C LEU A 130 3.12 6.87 0.94
N ALA A 131 4.29 6.26 0.71
CA ALA A 131 4.65 5.73 -0.61
C ALA A 131 3.71 4.59 -1.04
N ALA A 132 3.22 3.79 -0.08
CA ALA A 132 2.26 2.72 -0.35
C ALA A 132 0.89 3.28 -0.74
N LEU A 133 0.40 4.30 -0.05
CA LEU A 133 -0.83 5.01 -0.39
C LEU A 133 -0.72 5.64 -1.79
N PHE A 134 0.35 6.38 -2.05
CA PHE A 134 0.61 6.98 -3.36
C PHE A 134 0.56 5.96 -4.49
N GLN A 135 1.24 4.81 -4.34
CA GLN A 135 1.20 3.74 -5.34
C GLN A 135 -0.23 3.21 -5.54
N LEU A 136 -0.96 2.99 -4.44
CA LEU A 136 -2.33 2.46 -4.48
C LEU A 136 -3.27 3.41 -5.23
N GLU A 137 -3.20 4.70 -4.92
CA GLU A 137 -4.01 5.75 -5.57
C GLU A 137 -3.72 5.86 -7.07
N LEU A 138 -2.45 5.80 -7.47
CA LEU A 138 -2.08 5.84 -8.88
C LEU A 138 -2.60 4.63 -9.67
N TYR A 139 -2.54 3.43 -9.08
CA TYR A 139 -3.10 2.25 -9.73
C TYR A 139 -4.63 2.30 -9.81
N TYR A 140 -5.28 2.82 -8.77
CA TYR A 140 -6.73 3.05 -8.77
C TYR A 140 -7.13 4.09 -9.82
N PHE A 141 -6.47 5.24 -9.83
CA PHE A 141 -6.72 6.28 -10.83
C PHE A 141 -6.57 5.73 -12.26
N ARG A 142 -5.48 5.00 -12.52
CA ARG A 142 -5.26 4.37 -13.82
C ARG A 142 -6.37 3.39 -14.20
N THR A 143 -6.84 2.60 -13.25
CA THR A 143 -7.95 1.66 -13.50
C THR A 143 -9.22 2.40 -13.87
N LEU A 144 -9.56 3.48 -13.14
CA LEU A 144 -10.69 4.35 -13.46
C LEU A 144 -10.54 4.98 -14.85
N GLN A 145 -9.37 5.50 -15.17
CA GLN A 145 -9.08 6.08 -16.48
C GLN A 145 -9.28 5.06 -17.60
N GLN A 146 -8.73 3.87 -17.47
CA GLN A 146 -8.90 2.80 -18.47
C GLN A 146 -10.36 2.34 -18.61
N THR A 147 -11.11 2.34 -17.54
CA THR A 147 -12.52 1.91 -17.53
C THR A 147 -13.45 2.96 -18.15
N TYR A 148 -13.30 4.22 -17.74
CA TYR A 148 -14.26 5.27 -18.07
C TYR A 148 -13.80 6.23 -19.18
N PHE A 149 -12.48 6.31 -19.41
CA PHE A 149 -11.86 7.23 -20.38
C PHE A 149 -10.77 6.50 -21.20
N PRO A 150 -11.12 5.41 -21.93
CA PRO A 150 -10.11 4.55 -22.57
C PRO A 150 -9.29 5.25 -23.66
N THR A 151 -9.77 6.36 -24.20
CA THR A 151 -9.07 7.20 -25.20
C THR A 151 -8.20 8.28 -24.59
N ASP A 152 -8.42 8.61 -23.32
CA ASP A 152 -7.62 9.56 -22.57
C ASP A 152 -6.49 8.79 -21.89
N THR A 153 -5.27 9.03 -22.33
CA THR A 153 -4.08 8.36 -21.80
C THR A 153 -3.27 9.27 -20.88
N ASP A 154 -3.75 10.48 -20.65
CA ASP A 154 -2.99 11.47 -19.91
C ASP A 154 -3.12 11.26 -18.40
N MET A 155 -2.00 11.04 -17.76
CA MET A 155 -1.90 11.10 -16.30
C MET A 155 -1.84 12.57 -15.88
N PRO A 156 -2.40 12.93 -14.71
CA PRO A 156 -2.26 14.28 -14.19
C PRO A 156 -0.81 14.71 -14.13
N ASP A 157 -0.53 15.93 -14.56
CA ASP A 157 0.80 16.52 -14.41
C ASP A 157 1.18 16.52 -12.92
N SER A 158 2.31 15.92 -12.60
CA SER A 158 2.87 15.89 -11.24
C SER A 158 1.85 15.56 -10.13
N PRO A 159 1.28 14.35 -10.09
CA PRO A 159 0.31 13.97 -9.06
C PRO A 159 0.89 14.02 -7.63
N SER A 160 2.20 14.10 -7.50
CA SER A 160 2.89 14.28 -6.23
C SER A 160 4.17 15.09 -6.41
N LYS A 161 4.43 16.02 -5.47
CA LYS A 161 5.72 16.70 -5.34
C LYS A 161 6.76 15.87 -4.59
N LEU A 162 6.36 14.78 -3.99
CA LEU A 162 7.23 13.96 -3.13
C LEU A 162 7.66 12.66 -3.79
N PHE A 163 6.81 12.05 -4.57
CA PHE A 163 7.03 10.72 -5.14
C PHE A 163 6.90 10.66 -6.64
N THR A 164 7.67 9.75 -7.25
CA THR A 164 7.51 9.32 -8.63
C THR A 164 7.37 7.80 -8.70
N LEU A 165 6.58 7.31 -9.65
CA LEU A 165 6.38 5.89 -9.91
C LEU A 165 6.29 5.64 -11.41
N LYS A 166 6.95 4.58 -11.89
CA LYS A 166 6.77 4.08 -13.26
C LYS A 166 5.79 2.92 -13.25
N ILE A 167 4.66 3.09 -13.91
CA ILE A 167 3.66 2.03 -14.10
C ILE A 167 3.74 1.57 -15.54
N GLY A 168 3.99 0.27 -15.78
CA GLY A 168 4.00 -0.32 -17.12
C GLY A 168 2.61 -0.29 -17.77
N GLY A 169 2.52 0.07 -19.05
CA GLY A 169 1.29 -0.02 -19.84
C GLY A 169 1.04 -1.45 -20.35
N ILE A 170 -0.22 -1.78 -20.68
CA ILE A 170 -0.59 -3.05 -21.34
C ILE A 170 0.06 -3.19 -22.71
N LEU A 171 0.49 -2.09 -23.32
CA LEU A 171 1.17 -2.02 -24.61
C LEU A 171 2.68 -1.68 -24.51
N GLY A 172 3.31 -1.91 -23.37
CA GLY A 172 4.73 -1.60 -23.18
C GLY A 172 5.08 -0.10 -23.06
N LEU A 173 4.10 0.77 -23.06
CA LEU A 173 4.28 2.18 -22.76
C LEU A 173 4.48 2.36 -21.24
N TYR A 174 5.58 2.96 -20.86
CA TYR A 174 5.88 3.29 -19.47
C TYR A 174 5.41 4.71 -19.18
N TRP A 175 4.55 4.84 -18.20
CA TRP A 175 4.19 6.14 -17.64
C TRP A 175 5.24 6.56 -16.62
N ILE A 176 5.86 7.70 -16.83
CA ILE A 176 6.68 8.35 -15.81
C ILE A 176 5.77 9.42 -15.20
N VAL A 177 5.34 9.15 -13.98
CA VAL A 177 4.62 10.13 -13.19
C VAL A 177 5.67 10.90 -12.41
N ALA A 178 5.95 12.12 -12.84
CA ALA A 178 6.89 13.03 -12.19
C ALA A 178 6.21 13.84 -11.09
#